data_fae4bf557dbfa33d45eb9533ef91ddf3
#
_entry.id   fae4bf557dbfa33d45eb9533ef91ddf3
#
_cell.length_a   1.000
_cell.length_b   1.000
_cell.length_c   1.000
_cell.angle_alpha   90.00
_cell.angle_beta   90.00
_cell.angle_gamma   90.00
#
_symmetry.space_group_name_H-M   'P 1'
#
loop_
_entity.id
_entity.type
_entity.pdbx_description
1 polymer ?
#
loop_
_entity_poly.entity_id
_entity_poly.type
_entity_poly.pdbx_seq_one_letter_code
_entity_poly.pdbx_strand_id
1 'polypeptide(L)'
;MVRASAGTEKTVIAINLLAELTNRMQFVQYVSKNAAPRTVYQFKLKGHLRKNSVDNLFKGSGSYTEAPRNSVGTLLADEAHRLNEKSGMFQNIGENQIKEIIHAAACSVFFIDESQRVTLSDIGSGAEIEKGAALEKSEIIKMQLVSQFRCNGSDGYLAWLDQALEIRETANYDLDGIDYDIRICDSPAEMESIVVQKNRARNRARILAGYCWNWPKATRNNTNFHDIEIGDYSISWNLNGGDAFAISEESIHEAGCIHTSQGLEFDYTGVIIGDDMRFENGKVITDYTKRAKTDNSLKGIKTLAKKDKEKVEQIADEIIKNTYRTLMTRGMKGCYVYCTDAALAQYFKKLLKQK
;
A
#
# COMPACT_ATOMS: atom_id res chain seq x y z
N MET A 1 10.33 7.39 -16.37
CA MET A 1 10.19 7.04 -14.94
C MET A 1 9.83 8.29 -14.15
N VAL A 2 8.74 8.23 -13.37
CA VAL A 2 8.26 9.33 -12.52
C VAL A 2 8.47 8.92 -11.06
N ARG A 3 9.47 9.49 -10.39
CA ARG A 3 9.71 9.30 -8.97
C ARG A 3 8.84 10.23 -8.15
N ALA A 4 8.30 9.72 -7.06
CA ALA A 4 7.41 10.51 -6.22
C ALA A 4 7.32 9.88 -4.82
N SER A 5 7.23 10.70 -3.79
CA SER A 5 6.94 10.24 -2.43
C SER A 5 5.46 9.89 -2.22
N ALA A 6 5.13 9.33 -1.06
CA ALA A 6 3.73 9.11 -0.67
C ALA A 6 2.96 10.43 -0.72
N GLY A 7 1.76 10.44 -1.32
CA GLY A 7 0.89 11.62 -1.35
C GLY A 7 1.12 12.63 -2.46
N THR A 8 1.98 12.35 -3.43
CA THR A 8 2.20 13.23 -4.59
C THR A 8 1.24 12.95 -5.75
N GLU A 9 0.11 12.31 -5.48
CA GLU A 9 -0.98 12.02 -6.43
C GLU A 9 -0.55 11.29 -7.72
N LYS A 10 0.43 10.38 -7.62
CA LYS A 10 0.89 9.53 -8.73
C LYS A 10 -0.27 8.92 -9.53
N THR A 11 -1.20 8.31 -8.83
CA THR A 11 -2.36 7.64 -9.42
C THR A 11 -3.30 8.62 -10.12
N VAL A 12 -3.50 9.84 -9.56
CA VAL A 12 -4.32 10.87 -10.20
C VAL A 12 -3.69 11.29 -11.53
N ILE A 13 -2.37 11.50 -11.55
CA ILE A 13 -1.63 11.83 -12.79
C ILE A 13 -1.72 10.66 -13.78
N ALA A 14 -1.57 9.41 -13.34
CA ALA A 14 -1.67 8.23 -14.19
C ALA A 14 -3.05 8.13 -14.86
N ILE A 15 -4.13 8.37 -14.10
CA ILE A 15 -5.51 8.32 -14.61
C ILE A 15 -5.82 9.50 -15.55
N ASN A 16 -5.37 10.71 -15.23
CA ASN A 16 -5.52 11.86 -16.14
C ASN A 16 -4.77 11.63 -17.46
N LEU A 17 -3.55 11.09 -17.38
CA LEU A 17 -2.77 10.74 -18.57
C LEU A 17 -3.45 9.62 -19.39
N LEU A 18 -4.03 8.61 -18.72
CA LEU A 18 -4.83 7.58 -19.37
C LEU A 18 -6.00 8.20 -20.15
N ALA A 19 -6.76 9.10 -19.53
CA ALA A 19 -7.89 9.78 -20.15
C ALA A 19 -7.44 10.64 -21.34
N GLU A 20 -6.40 11.45 -21.20
CA GLU A 20 -5.87 12.33 -22.24
C GLU A 20 -5.37 11.53 -23.45
N LEU A 21 -4.60 10.46 -23.24
CA LEU A 21 -4.10 9.62 -24.34
C LEU A 21 -5.24 8.86 -25.03
N THR A 22 -6.24 8.41 -24.27
CA THR A 22 -7.44 7.78 -24.84
C THR A 22 -8.24 8.78 -25.72
N ASN A 23 -8.42 10.02 -25.26
CA ASN A 23 -9.07 11.08 -26.02
C ASN A 23 -8.31 11.41 -27.32
N ARG A 24 -6.99 11.26 -27.32
CA ARG A 24 -6.14 11.40 -28.52
C ARG A 24 -6.13 10.13 -29.42
N MET A 25 -7.02 9.19 -29.17
CA MET A 25 -7.09 7.91 -29.90
C MET A 25 -5.81 7.08 -29.85
N GLN A 26 -4.99 7.24 -28.81
CA GLN A 26 -3.80 6.43 -28.62
C GLN A 26 -4.15 5.14 -27.88
N PHE A 27 -3.49 4.03 -28.24
CA PHE A 27 -3.65 2.78 -27.52
C PHE A 27 -2.86 2.83 -26.23
N VAL A 28 -3.55 3.05 -25.12
CA VAL A 28 -2.99 3.20 -23.77
C VAL A 28 -3.67 2.27 -22.80
N GLN A 29 -2.88 1.74 -21.82
CA GLN A 29 -3.40 0.91 -20.73
C GLN A 29 -2.79 1.33 -19.40
N TYR A 30 -3.63 1.35 -18.36
CA TYR A 30 -3.20 1.47 -16.97
C TYR A 30 -2.87 0.10 -16.42
N VAL A 31 -1.70 -0.02 -15.80
CA VAL A 31 -1.14 -1.27 -15.30
C VAL A 31 -0.87 -1.15 -13.81
N SER A 32 -1.39 -2.07 -13.01
CA SER A 32 -1.08 -2.16 -11.59
C SER A 32 -1.00 -3.61 -11.15
N LYS A 33 -0.01 -3.95 -10.33
CA LYS A 33 0.05 -5.28 -9.68
C LYS A 33 -1.12 -5.45 -8.72
N ASN A 34 -1.42 -4.43 -7.92
CA ASN A 34 -2.50 -4.46 -6.94
C ASN A 34 -3.87 -4.42 -7.65
N ALA A 35 -4.77 -5.34 -7.29
CA ALA A 35 -6.12 -5.40 -7.86
C ALA A 35 -7.03 -4.27 -7.33
N ALA A 36 -6.89 -3.88 -6.06
CA ALA A 36 -7.79 -2.95 -5.40
C ALA A 36 -8.01 -1.62 -6.15
N PRO A 37 -6.99 -0.87 -6.61
CA PRO A 37 -7.21 0.33 -7.41
C PRO A 37 -7.95 0.05 -8.72
N ARG A 38 -7.60 -1.03 -9.43
CA ARG A 38 -8.26 -1.39 -10.69
C ARG A 38 -9.74 -1.69 -10.47
N THR A 39 -10.08 -2.46 -9.44
CA THR A 39 -11.48 -2.78 -9.09
C THR A 39 -12.28 -1.51 -8.80
N VAL A 40 -11.71 -0.55 -8.07
CA VAL A 40 -12.37 0.73 -7.79
C VAL A 40 -12.64 1.52 -9.08
N TYR A 41 -11.66 1.61 -9.99
CA TYR A 41 -11.86 2.29 -11.28
C TYR A 41 -12.85 1.57 -12.17
N GLN A 42 -12.76 0.25 -12.27
CA GLN A 42 -13.72 -0.56 -13.03
C GLN A 42 -15.15 -0.38 -12.50
N PHE A 43 -15.31 -0.36 -11.17
CA PHE A 43 -16.62 -0.12 -10.56
C PHE A 43 -17.18 1.27 -10.87
N LYS A 44 -16.34 2.33 -10.73
CA LYS A 44 -16.76 3.71 -11.02
C LYS A 44 -17.10 3.95 -12.50
N LEU A 45 -16.47 3.24 -13.40
CA LEU A 45 -16.70 3.37 -14.83
C LEU A 45 -17.84 2.46 -15.33
N LYS A 46 -18.33 1.55 -14.49
CA LYS A 46 -19.46 0.69 -14.80
C LYS A 46 -20.72 1.53 -15.08
N GLY A 47 -21.33 1.30 -16.23
CA GLY A 47 -22.50 2.08 -16.70
C GLY A 47 -22.14 3.28 -17.57
N HIS A 48 -20.90 3.79 -17.53
CA HIS A 48 -20.42 4.85 -18.41
C HIS A 48 -19.71 4.31 -19.66
N LEU A 49 -18.99 3.19 -19.51
CA LEU A 49 -18.28 2.51 -20.60
C LEU A 49 -18.72 1.05 -20.71
N ARG A 50 -18.55 0.46 -21.90
CA ARG A 50 -18.75 -0.98 -22.10
C ARG A 50 -17.71 -1.75 -21.28
N LYS A 51 -18.13 -2.88 -20.68
CA LYS A 51 -17.24 -3.73 -19.84
C LYS A 51 -15.94 -4.07 -20.55
N ASN A 52 -15.98 -4.53 -21.80
CA ASN A 52 -14.78 -4.87 -22.57
C ASN A 52 -13.83 -3.68 -22.75
N SER A 53 -14.36 -2.47 -22.89
CA SER A 53 -13.53 -1.26 -22.97
C SER A 53 -12.82 -0.98 -21.65
N VAL A 54 -13.54 -1.10 -20.53
CA VAL A 54 -12.97 -0.94 -19.19
C VAL A 54 -11.90 -2.01 -18.91
N ASP A 55 -12.19 -3.29 -19.22
CA ASP A 55 -11.26 -4.40 -19.03
C ASP A 55 -10.00 -4.28 -19.92
N ASN A 56 -10.11 -3.57 -21.05
CA ASN A 56 -8.96 -3.26 -21.91
C ASN A 56 -8.13 -2.09 -21.40
N LEU A 57 -8.71 -1.14 -20.69
CA LEU A 57 -7.99 0.00 -20.13
C LEU A 57 -7.19 -0.36 -18.88
N PHE A 58 -7.67 -1.31 -18.07
CA PHE A 58 -7.09 -1.64 -16.77
C PHE A 58 -6.58 -3.08 -16.74
N LYS A 59 -5.26 -3.25 -16.70
CA LYS A 59 -4.58 -4.55 -16.76
C LYS A 59 -3.76 -4.83 -15.50
N GLY A 60 -3.61 -6.12 -15.18
CA GLY A 60 -2.64 -6.57 -14.21
C GLY A 60 -1.21 -6.57 -14.76
N SER A 61 -0.20 -6.41 -13.92
CA SER A 61 1.21 -6.39 -14.35
C SER A 61 1.67 -7.67 -15.07
N GLY A 62 1.05 -8.81 -14.78
CA GLY A 62 1.36 -10.09 -15.44
C GLY A 62 0.72 -10.30 -16.82
N SER A 63 0.07 -9.28 -17.39
CA SER A 63 -0.59 -9.40 -18.69
C SER A 63 0.37 -9.33 -19.87
N TYR A 64 1.66 -9.07 -19.66
CA TYR A 64 2.64 -8.75 -20.71
C TYR A 64 3.75 -9.78 -20.84
N THR A 65 3.69 -10.92 -20.17
CA THR A 65 4.72 -11.96 -20.15
C THR A 65 5.04 -12.53 -21.53
N GLU A 66 4.05 -12.56 -22.43
CA GLU A 66 4.19 -13.07 -23.82
C GLU A 66 3.81 -12.00 -24.86
N ALA A 67 3.72 -10.73 -24.43
CA ALA A 67 3.32 -9.66 -25.33
C ALA A 67 4.40 -9.40 -26.39
N PRO A 68 4.02 -9.26 -27.69
CA PRO A 68 4.97 -8.87 -28.72
C PRO A 68 5.57 -7.49 -28.45
N ARG A 69 6.80 -7.28 -28.93
CA ARG A 69 7.47 -5.99 -28.81
C ARG A 69 6.64 -4.86 -29.40
N ASN A 70 6.50 -3.75 -28.63
CA ASN A 70 5.75 -2.55 -29.04
C ASN A 70 4.29 -2.84 -29.48
N SER A 71 3.68 -3.90 -28.95
CA SER A 71 2.27 -4.24 -29.24
C SER A 71 1.27 -3.27 -28.62
N VAL A 72 1.70 -2.48 -27.63
CA VAL A 72 0.91 -1.43 -26.98
C VAL A 72 1.56 -0.07 -27.20
N GLY A 73 0.77 0.97 -27.45
CA GLY A 73 1.32 2.32 -27.63
C GLY A 73 1.92 2.86 -26.33
N THR A 74 1.12 2.93 -25.26
CA THR A 74 1.61 3.41 -23.96
C THR A 74 1.11 2.52 -22.80
N LEU A 75 2.02 2.16 -21.90
CA LEU A 75 1.72 1.50 -20.63
C LEU A 75 2.01 2.43 -19.46
N LEU A 76 1.00 2.66 -18.61
CA LEU A 76 1.08 3.49 -17.40
C LEU A 76 1.15 2.57 -16.18
N ALA A 77 2.36 2.21 -15.75
CA ALA A 77 2.57 1.32 -14.60
C ALA A 77 2.52 2.12 -13.30
N ASP A 78 1.39 2.03 -12.60
CA ASP A 78 1.19 2.66 -11.29
C ASP A 78 1.63 1.72 -10.16
N GLU A 79 2.06 2.31 -9.03
CA GLU A 79 2.65 1.59 -7.90
C GLU A 79 3.78 0.64 -8.36
N ALA A 80 4.66 1.12 -9.26
CA ALA A 80 5.66 0.29 -9.93
C ALA A 80 6.68 -0.34 -8.97
N HIS A 81 6.85 0.19 -7.76
CA HIS A 81 7.64 -0.44 -6.70
C HIS A 81 7.11 -1.82 -6.27
N ARG A 82 5.84 -2.13 -6.60
CA ARG A 82 5.20 -3.43 -6.30
C ARG A 82 5.42 -4.50 -7.38
N LEU A 83 6.01 -4.15 -8.51
CA LEU A 83 6.27 -5.12 -9.59
C LEU A 83 7.19 -6.24 -9.12
N ASN A 84 6.96 -7.45 -9.64
CA ASN A 84 7.66 -8.66 -9.27
C ASN A 84 8.61 -9.12 -10.38
N GLU A 85 9.56 -10.00 -10.00
CA GLU A 85 10.36 -10.71 -10.97
C GLU A 85 9.48 -11.58 -11.87
N LYS A 86 8.63 -12.41 -11.28
CA LYS A 86 7.76 -13.32 -12.04
C LYS A 86 6.28 -13.10 -11.75
N SER A 87 5.47 -13.44 -12.74
CA SER A 87 4.02 -13.39 -12.72
C SER A 87 3.40 -14.73 -12.33
N GLY A 88 2.06 -14.75 -12.17
CA GLY A 88 1.27 -15.92 -11.83
C GLY A 88 1.20 -16.21 -10.33
N MET A 89 0.25 -17.06 -9.95
CA MET A 89 -0.01 -17.42 -8.54
C MET A 89 1.21 -18.09 -7.89
N PHE A 90 2.00 -18.84 -8.65
CA PHE A 90 3.19 -19.55 -8.19
C PHE A 90 4.49 -18.79 -8.50
N GLN A 91 4.41 -17.58 -9.04
CA GLN A 91 5.56 -16.79 -9.49
C GLN A 91 6.50 -17.59 -10.43
N ASN A 92 5.93 -18.24 -11.42
CA ASN A 92 6.62 -19.12 -12.35
C ASN A 92 6.39 -18.75 -13.83
N ILE A 93 5.71 -17.64 -14.11
CA ILE A 93 5.40 -17.17 -15.46
C ILE A 93 6.20 -15.90 -15.73
N GLY A 94 6.80 -15.79 -16.90
CA GLY A 94 7.61 -14.64 -17.31
C GLY A 94 9.00 -14.61 -16.66
N GLU A 95 9.71 -13.51 -16.87
CA GLU A 95 11.06 -13.29 -16.38
C GLU A 95 11.16 -12.12 -15.39
N ASN A 96 10.64 -10.95 -15.81
CA ASN A 96 10.71 -9.70 -15.04
C ASN A 96 9.62 -8.74 -15.53
N GLN A 97 8.65 -8.44 -14.67
CA GLN A 97 7.50 -7.60 -15.04
C GLN A 97 7.89 -6.21 -15.53
N ILE A 98 9.01 -5.64 -15.05
CA ILE A 98 9.49 -4.33 -15.52
C ILE A 98 9.99 -4.46 -16.96
N LYS A 99 10.83 -5.46 -17.25
CA LYS A 99 11.33 -5.75 -18.60
C LYS A 99 10.17 -6.05 -19.55
N GLU A 100 9.22 -6.88 -19.12
CA GLU A 100 8.04 -7.28 -19.92
C GLU A 100 7.17 -6.06 -20.28
N ILE A 101 6.94 -5.14 -19.35
CA ILE A 101 6.20 -3.89 -19.59
C ILE A 101 6.96 -2.99 -20.57
N ILE A 102 8.29 -2.86 -20.42
CA ILE A 102 9.11 -2.06 -21.35
C ILE A 102 9.10 -2.68 -22.75
N HIS A 103 9.22 -4.01 -22.84
CA HIS A 103 9.21 -4.73 -24.11
C HIS A 103 7.89 -4.59 -24.86
N ALA A 104 6.77 -4.69 -24.14
CA ALA A 104 5.43 -4.68 -24.71
C ALA A 104 4.99 -3.33 -25.26
N ALA A 105 5.58 -2.21 -24.82
CA ALA A 105 5.09 -0.87 -25.13
C ALA A 105 6.10 -0.03 -25.92
N ALA A 106 5.60 0.80 -26.82
CA ALA A 106 6.40 1.85 -27.46
C ALA A 106 6.83 2.94 -26.45
N CYS A 107 6.00 3.19 -25.43
CA CYS A 107 6.30 4.08 -24.30
C CYS A 107 5.82 3.47 -22.99
N SER A 108 6.67 3.40 -21.97
CA SER A 108 6.32 2.92 -20.65
C SER A 108 6.56 4.01 -19.61
N VAL A 109 5.51 4.37 -18.86
CA VAL A 109 5.58 5.35 -17.77
C VAL A 109 5.48 4.60 -16.45
N PHE A 110 6.51 4.64 -15.62
CA PHE A 110 6.54 4.01 -14.30
C PHE A 110 6.38 5.07 -13.22
N PHE A 111 5.30 5.00 -12.45
CA PHE A 111 5.09 5.79 -11.24
C PHE A 111 5.59 4.99 -10.04
N ILE A 112 6.63 5.49 -9.37
CA ILE A 112 7.36 4.74 -8.36
C ILE A 112 7.54 5.51 -7.05
N ASP A 113 7.42 4.80 -5.94
CA ASP A 113 7.78 5.24 -4.59
C ASP A 113 8.45 4.08 -3.85
N GLU A 114 9.76 4.07 -3.82
CA GLU A 114 10.54 2.96 -3.25
C GLU A 114 10.29 2.79 -1.73
N SER A 115 9.86 3.85 -1.03
CA SER A 115 9.50 3.79 0.40
C SER A 115 8.20 3.04 0.68
N GLN A 116 7.45 2.66 -0.35
CA GLN A 116 6.21 1.88 -0.24
C GLN A 116 6.37 0.40 -0.63
N ARG A 117 7.59 -0.13 -0.66
CA ARG A 117 7.84 -1.57 -0.78
C ARG A 117 7.40 -2.26 0.51
N VAL A 118 6.51 -3.24 0.39
CA VAL A 118 5.89 -3.92 1.53
C VAL A 118 5.90 -5.45 1.42
N THR A 119 6.56 -6.00 0.40
CA THR A 119 6.80 -7.45 0.28
C THR A 119 8.21 -7.77 -0.19
N LEU A 120 8.72 -8.95 0.18
CA LEU A 120 10.01 -9.47 -0.29
C LEU A 120 10.09 -9.61 -1.81
N SER A 121 8.97 -9.90 -2.45
CA SER A 121 8.89 -10.12 -3.90
C SER A 121 8.83 -8.82 -4.70
N ASP A 122 8.70 -7.67 -4.06
CA ASP A 122 8.68 -6.37 -4.74
C ASP A 122 10.10 -6.02 -5.22
N ILE A 123 10.31 -6.01 -6.54
CA ILE A 123 11.60 -5.68 -7.16
C ILE A 123 11.65 -4.26 -7.71
N GLY A 124 10.48 -3.58 -7.78
CA GLY A 124 10.38 -2.28 -8.42
C GLY A 124 11.27 -1.25 -7.74
N SER A 125 12.27 -0.81 -8.48
CA SER A 125 13.20 0.26 -8.08
C SER A 125 13.65 1.05 -9.32
N GLY A 126 14.16 2.26 -9.11
CA GLY A 126 14.73 3.04 -10.20
C GLY A 126 15.86 2.28 -10.91
N ALA A 127 16.69 1.55 -10.15
CA ALA A 127 17.77 0.75 -10.70
C ALA A 127 17.27 -0.41 -11.59
N GLU A 128 16.22 -1.12 -11.18
CA GLU A 128 15.62 -2.20 -12.00
C GLU A 128 14.96 -1.65 -13.27
N ILE A 129 14.31 -0.47 -13.21
CA ILE A 129 13.76 0.19 -14.40
C ILE A 129 14.87 0.59 -15.36
N GLU A 130 15.98 1.16 -14.86
CA GLU A 130 17.15 1.53 -15.68
C GLU A 130 17.79 0.32 -16.33
N LYS A 131 17.95 -0.77 -15.59
CA LYS A 131 18.46 -2.06 -16.09
C LYS A 131 17.55 -2.65 -17.17
N GLY A 132 16.22 -2.67 -16.94
CA GLY A 132 15.24 -3.13 -17.92
C GLY A 132 15.28 -2.31 -19.22
N ALA A 133 15.35 -0.98 -19.10
CA ALA A 133 15.45 -0.09 -20.25
C ALA A 133 16.75 -0.28 -21.03
N ALA A 134 17.87 -0.47 -20.36
CA ALA A 134 19.14 -0.76 -21.01
C ALA A 134 19.11 -2.08 -21.82
N LEU A 135 18.50 -3.14 -21.27
CA LEU A 135 18.30 -4.42 -21.95
C LEU A 135 17.44 -4.27 -23.21
N GLU A 136 16.38 -3.47 -23.15
CA GLU A 136 15.46 -3.21 -24.26
C GLU A 136 15.93 -2.06 -25.19
N LYS A 137 17.11 -1.47 -24.93
CA LYS A 137 17.68 -0.32 -25.67
C LYS A 137 16.72 0.88 -25.75
N SER A 138 16.03 1.13 -24.65
CA SER A 138 15.05 2.22 -24.53
C SER A 138 15.69 3.45 -23.89
N GLU A 139 15.31 4.63 -24.36
CA GLU A 139 15.68 5.90 -23.74
C GLU A 139 14.95 6.06 -22.40
N ILE A 140 15.61 6.68 -21.42
CA ILE A 140 15.02 6.95 -20.10
C ILE A 140 14.91 8.44 -19.85
N ILE A 141 13.68 8.90 -19.61
CA ILE A 141 13.40 10.23 -19.08
C ILE A 141 13.02 10.08 -17.60
N LYS A 142 13.72 10.82 -16.72
CA LYS A 142 13.46 10.85 -15.26
C LYS A 142 12.73 12.12 -14.90
N MET A 143 11.62 11.98 -14.19
CA MET A 143 10.82 13.09 -13.66
C MET A 143 10.60 12.88 -12.17
N GLN A 144 10.40 13.95 -11.44
CA GLN A 144 10.11 13.91 -10.00
C GLN A 144 8.88 14.76 -9.68
N LEU A 145 7.94 14.18 -8.94
CA LEU A 145 6.82 14.90 -8.35
C LEU A 145 7.22 15.36 -6.94
N VAL A 146 7.10 16.63 -6.68
CA VAL A 146 7.53 17.24 -5.41
C VAL A 146 6.38 17.72 -4.53
N SER A 147 5.19 17.99 -5.13
CA SER A 147 4.05 18.51 -4.37
C SER A 147 3.34 17.40 -3.59
N GLN A 148 3.15 17.62 -2.29
CA GLN A 148 2.46 16.71 -1.38
C GLN A 148 1.00 17.15 -1.22
N PHE A 149 0.06 16.21 -1.40
CA PHE A 149 -1.38 16.46 -1.27
C PHE A 149 -2.05 15.56 -0.22
N ARG A 150 -1.39 14.49 0.19
CA ARG A 150 -1.91 13.56 1.20
C ARG A 150 -1.71 14.13 2.61
N CYS A 151 -2.45 13.59 3.58
CA CYS A 151 -2.34 14.03 4.97
C CYS A 151 -2.51 15.55 5.11
N ASN A 152 -3.53 16.10 4.44
CA ASN A 152 -3.83 17.54 4.37
C ASN A 152 -2.66 18.38 3.79
N GLY A 153 -1.87 17.81 2.87
CA GLY A 153 -0.70 18.47 2.27
C GLY A 153 0.51 18.55 3.21
N SER A 154 0.53 17.79 4.32
CA SER A 154 1.53 17.92 5.36
C SER A 154 2.75 17.05 5.13
N ASP A 155 3.83 17.61 4.58
CA ASP A 155 5.17 16.99 4.61
C ASP A 155 5.66 16.79 6.05
N GLY A 156 5.23 17.66 6.97
CA GLY A 156 5.58 17.58 8.38
C GLY A 156 5.05 16.31 9.04
N TYR A 157 3.80 15.90 8.74
CA TYR A 157 3.27 14.63 9.26
C TYR A 157 4.06 13.42 8.75
N LEU A 158 4.42 13.40 7.46
CA LEU A 158 5.21 12.30 6.90
C LEU A 158 6.63 12.26 7.51
N ALA A 159 7.24 13.41 7.71
CA ALA A 159 8.55 13.51 8.34
C ALA A 159 8.49 13.07 9.82
N TRP A 160 7.45 13.51 10.56
CA TRP A 160 7.21 13.07 11.92
C TRP A 160 6.99 11.54 11.99
N LEU A 161 6.21 10.98 11.06
CA LEU A 161 5.94 9.54 11.02
C LEU A 161 7.22 8.74 10.73
N ASP A 162 8.07 9.21 9.81
CA ASP A 162 9.38 8.60 9.53
C ASP A 162 10.28 8.61 10.77
N GLN A 163 10.24 9.69 11.57
CA GLN A 163 10.94 9.80 12.86
C GLN A 163 10.33 8.87 13.92
N ALA A 164 8.98 8.89 14.05
CA ALA A 164 8.27 8.11 15.06
C ALA A 164 8.40 6.59 14.84
N LEU A 165 8.50 6.13 13.60
CA LEU A 165 8.73 4.73 13.24
C LEU A 165 10.24 4.39 13.18
N GLU A 166 11.11 5.35 13.46
CA GLU A 166 12.58 5.20 13.33
C GLU A 166 13.01 4.66 11.95
N ILE A 167 12.37 5.15 10.87
CA ILE A 167 12.75 4.86 9.48
C ILE A 167 13.94 5.73 9.09
N ARG A 168 13.89 7.01 9.44
CA ARG A 168 14.98 7.98 9.27
C ARG A 168 14.86 9.14 10.28
N GLU A 169 15.96 9.72 10.63
CA GLU A 169 15.97 10.96 11.41
C GLU A 169 15.40 12.13 10.58
N THR A 170 14.58 12.95 11.21
CA THR A 170 13.99 14.15 10.62
C THR A 170 14.01 15.29 11.64
N ALA A 171 13.81 16.52 11.17
CA ALA A 171 13.67 17.68 12.05
C ALA A 171 12.29 17.80 12.73
N ASN A 172 11.33 16.94 12.38
CA ASN A 172 9.95 16.99 12.86
C ASN A 172 9.79 16.04 14.08
N TYR A 173 10.09 16.55 15.26
CA TYR A 173 9.96 15.79 16.53
C TYR A 173 8.54 15.83 17.11
N ASP A 174 7.70 16.77 16.67
CA ASP A 174 6.29 16.91 17.05
C ASP A 174 5.43 17.35 15.86
N LEU A 175 4.14 17.52 16.10
CA LEU A 175 3.17 17.94 15.09
C LEU A 175 2.63 19.35 15.35
N ASP A 176 3.36 20.20 16.06
CA ASP A 176 2.95 21.56 16.36
C ASP A 176 2.77 22.36 15.04
N GLY A 177 1.58 22.94 14.86
CA GLY A 177 1.22 23.69 13.65
C GLY A 177 0.81 22.83 12.44
N ILE A 178 0.73 21.51 12.59
CA ILE A 178 0.28 20.59 11.54
C ILE A 178 -1.21 20.28 11.73
N ASP A 179 -2.01 20.63 10.72
CA ASP A 179 -3.45 20.36 10.69
C ASP A 179 -3.71 18.94 10.19
N TYR A 180 -3.51 17.95 11.09
CA TYR A 180 -3.81 16.55 10.83
C TYR A 180 -4.37 15.89 12.07
N ASP A 181 -5.57 15.30 11.96
CA ASP A 181 -6.28 14.68 13.08
C ASP A 181 -5.68 13.29 13.41
N ILE A 182 -4.67 13.28 14.30
CA ILE A 182 -4.04 12.03 14.75
C ILE A 182 -4.24 11.81 16.24
N ARG A 183 -4.54 10.57 16.63
CA ARG A 183 -4.69 10.16 18.01
C ARG A 183 -4.27 8.72 18.23
N ILE A 184 -3.64 8.45 19.36
CA ILE A 184 -3.40 7.10 19.86
C ILE A 184 -4.52 6.72 20.80
N CYS A 185 -5.26 5.67 20.45
CA CYS A 185 -6.43 5.21 21.20
C CYS A 185 -6.02 4.20 22.29
N ASP A 186 -6.77 4.21 23.42
CA ASP A 186 -6.51 3.31 24.53
C ASP A 186 -7.07 1.90 24.31
N SER A 187 -8.03 1.77 23.39
CA SER A 187 -8.60 0.47 23.02
C SER A 187 -8.95 0.43 21.53
N PRO A 188 -9.01 -0.78 20.94
CA PRO A 188 -9.44 -0.90 19.54
C PRO A 188 -10.93 -0.53 19.39
N ALA A 189 -11.75 -0.73 20.39
CA ALA A 189 -13.16 -0.33 20.39
C ALA A 189 -13.34 1.21 20.38
N GLU A 190 -12.49 1.96 21.11
CA GLU A 190 -12.45 3.42 21.02
C GLU A 190 -12.10 3.87 19.61
N MET A 191 -11.03 3.31 19.02
CA MET A 191 -10.60 3.62 17.65
C MET A 191 -11.73 3.35 16.65
N GLU A 192 -12.36 2.17 16.73
CA GLU A 192 -13.48 1.81 15.85
C GLU A 192 -14.64 2.80 15.99
N SER A 193 -15.03 3.14 17.20
CA SER A 193 -16.12 4.11 17.46
C SER A 193 -15.86 5.45 16.76
N ILE A 194 -14.63 5.96 16.83
CA ILE A 194 -14.24 7.21 16.16
C ILE A 194 -14.31 7.04 14.63
N VAL A 195 -13.75 5.94 14.08
CA VAL A 195 -13.74 5.69 12.64
C VAL A 195 -15.15 5.53 12.09
N VAL A 196 -16.03 4.79 12.79
CA VAL A 196 -17.45 4.64 12.42
C VAL A 196 -18.16 5.98 12.42
N GLN A 197 -17.93 6.83 13.43
CA GLN A 197 -18.49 8.18 13.47
C GLN A 197 -18.03 9.02 12.28
N LYS A 198 -16.73 8.99 11.94
CA LYS A 198 -16.18 9.73 10.79
C LYS A 198 -16.72 9.19 9.45
N ASN A 199 -17.04 7.90 9.37
CA ASN A 199 -17.56 7.27 8.16
C ASN A 199 -18.96 7.70 7.78
N ARG A 200 -19.81 8.09 8.77
CA ARG A 200 -21.22 8.46 8.56
C ARG A 200 -21.42 9.57 7.53
N ALA A 201 -20.47 10.48 7.40
CA ALA A 201 -20.60 11.63 6.52
C ALA A 201 -20.46 11.28 5.03
N ARG A 202 -19.56 10.37 4.66
CA ARG A 202 -19.18 10.15 3.24
C ARG A 202 -18.77 8.71 2.88
N ASN A 203 -18.91 7.75 3.75
CA ASN A 203 -18.38 6.39 3.54
C ASN A 203 -16.89 6.36 3.09
N ARG A 204 -16.05 7.17 3.74
CA ARG A 204 -14.63 7.33 3.40
C ARG A 204 -13.71 7.19 4.61
N ALA A 205 -14.13 6.42 5.60
CA ALA A 205 -13.26 6.02 6.70
C ALA A 205 -13.16 4.49 6.77
N ARG A 206 -12.00 3.94 7.10
CA ARG A 206 -11.75 2.49 7.14
C ARG A 206 -10.81 2.14 8.27
N ILE A 207 -10.99 0.93 8.80
CA ILE A 207 -10.06 0.30 9.74
C ILE A 207 -9.07 -0.53 8.94
N LEU A 208 -7.79 -0.44 9.29
CA LEU A 208 -6.69 -1.14 8.63
C LEU A 208 -5.85 -1.85 9.70
N ALA A 209 -5.30 -3.02 9.40
CA ALA A 209 -4.46 -3.76 10.33
C ALA A 209 -3.20 -4.32 9.66
N GLY A 210 -2.12 -4.46 10.43
CA GLY A 210 -0.94 -5.21 10.05
C GLY A 210 -1.19 -6.72 10.00
N TYR A 211 -0.28 -7.47 9.40
CA TYR A 211 -0.45 -8.93 9.17
C TYR A 211 -0.06 -9.78 10.39
N CYS A 212 -0.66 -9.53 11.56
CA CYS A 212 -0.38 -10.30 12.78
C CYS A 212 -1.39 -11.42 13.07
N TRP A 213 -2.53 -11.42 12.37
CA TRP A 213 -3.58 -12.42 12.54
C TRP A 213 -3.68 -13.32 11.33
N ASN A 214 -4.02 -14.60 11.56
CA ASN A 214 -4.21 -15.54 10.46
C ASN A 214 -5.50 -15.22 9.69
N TRP A 215 -5.46 -15.43 8.38
CA TRP A 215 -6.59 -15.24 7.49
C TRP A 215 -6.88 -16.54 6.70
N PRO A 216 -7.62 -17.48 7.30
CA PRO A 216 -7.88 -18.79 6.69
C PRO A 216 -8.81 -18.69 5.49
N LYS A 217 -8.54 -19.44 4.44
CA LYS A 217 -9.40 -19.47 3.25
C LYS A 217 -10.84 -19.88 3.55
N ALA A 218 -11.04 -20.77 4.53
CA ALA A 218 -12.35 -21.31 4.89
C ALA A 218 -13.31 -20.27 5.49
N THR A 219 -12.79 -19.21 6.10
CA THR A 219 -13.58 -18.21 6.82
C THR A 219 -13.70 -16.86 6.10
N ARG A 220 -13.02 -16.68 4.96
CA ARG A 220 -12.95 -15.41 4.24
C ARG A 220 -14.28 -14.74 3.89
N ASN A 221 -15.34 -15.50 3.75
CA ASN A 221 -16.66 -15.00 3.37
C ASN A 221 -17.66 -15.14 4.53
N ASN A 222 -17.17 -15.45 5.72
CA ASN A 222 -18.03 -15.61 6.90
C ASN A 222 -18.00 -14.35 7.75
N THR A 223 -19.03 -13.55 7.66
CA THR A 223 -19.20 -12.29 8.41
C THR A 223 -19.32 -12.49 9.93
N ASN A 224 -19.62 -13.72 10.38
CA ASN A 224 -19.69 -14.07 11.80
C ASN A 224 -18.35 -14.59 12.36
N PHE A 225 -17.32 -14.66 11.52
CA PHE A 225 -15.96 -15.04 11.94
C PHE A 225 -15.09 -13.79 12.01
N HIS A 226 -14.50 -13.58 13.17
CA HIS A 226 -13.61 -12.46 13.41
C HIS A 226 -12.18 -12.96 13.47
N ASP A 227 -11.36 -12.59 12.49
CA ASP A 227 -9.97 -13.01 12.37
C ASP A 227 -9.05 -12.24 13.34
N ILE A 228 -9.40 -10.99 13.65
CA ILE A 228 -8.64 -10.13 14.55
C ILE A 228 -9.34 -10.19 15.92
N GLU A 229 -8.63 -10.72 16.91
CA GLU A 229 -9.07 -10.81 18.29
C GLU A 229 -8.04 -10.10 19.20
N ILE A 230 -8.49 -9.16 20.04
CA ILE A 230 -7.67 -8.36 20.95
C ILE A 230 -8.45 -8.18 22.27
N GLY A 231 -8.16 -9.03 23.27
CA GLY A 231 -8.96 -9.08 24.49
C GLY A 231 -10.43 -9.38 24.18
N ASP A 232 -11.33 -8.51 24.61
CA ASP A 232 -12.76 -8.65 24.34
C ASP A 232 -13.20 -8.03 23.01
N TYR A 233 -12.30 -7.41 22.27
CA TYR A 233 -12.57 -6.83 20.96
C TYR A 233 -12.29 -7.83 19.85
N SER A 234 -13.20 -7.89 18.87
CA SER A 234 -12.97 -8.70 17.67
C SER A 234 -13.59 -8.08 16.42
N ILE A 235 -12.93 -8.27 15.27
CA ILE A 235 -13.37 -7.75 13.99
C ILE A 235 -12.95 -8.70 12.84
N SER A 236 -13.78 -8.80 11.81
CA SER A 236 -13.46 -9.55 10.58
C SER A 236 -12.34 -8.88 9.80
N TRP A 237 -11.58 -9.64 9.03
CA TRP A 237 -10.47 -9.14 8.23
C TRP A 237 -10.59 -9.49 6.75
N ASN A 238 -10.54 -8.47 5.87
CA ASN A 238 -10.57 -8.62 4.40
C ASN A 238 -11.69 -9.57 3.91
N LEU A 239 -12.92 -9.35 4.31
CA LEU A 239 -14.06 -10.13 3.83
C LEU A 239 -14.14 -10.09 2.29
N ASN A 240 -14.58 -11.21 1.72
CA ASN A 240 -14.68 -11.37 0.26
C ASN A 240 -13.39 -11.06 -0.52
N GLY A 241 -12.22 -11.22 0.12
CA GLY A 241 -10.93 -10.93 -0.50
C GLY A 241 -10.57 -9.46 -0.58
N GLY A 242 -11.41 -8.56 -0.05
CA GLY A 242 -11.16 -7.11 -0.02
C GLY A 242 -11.34 -6.38 -1.34
N ASP A 243 -11.90 -7.01 -2.37
CA ASP A 243 -12.01 -6.42 -3.73
C ASP A 243 -12.82 -5.12 -3.76
N ALA A 244 -13.86 -5.00 -2.94
CA ALA A 244 -14.71 -3.81 -2.83
C ALA A 244 -14.46 -3.00 -1.54
N PHE A 245 -13.45 -3.34 -0.75
CA PHE A 245 -13.17 -2.78 0.58
C PHE A 245 -13.25 -1.25 0.63
N ALA A 246 -12.69 -0.57 -0.35
CA ALA A 246 -12.62 0.89 -0.33
C ALA A 246 -13.95 1.59 -0.60
N ILE A 247 -14.91 0.90 -1.24
CA ILE A 247 -16.16 1.50 -1.75
C ILE A 247 -17.43 0.91 -1.13
N SER A 248 -17.39 -0.32 -0.59
CA SER A 248 -18.53 -0.95 0.06
C SER A 248 -18.87 -0.23 1.37
N GLU A 249 -20.16 -0.01 1.62
CA GLU A 249 -20.65 0.56 2.87
C GLU A 249 -20.43 -0.41 4.05
N GLU A 250 -20.54 -1.71 3.80
CA GLU A 250 -20.35 -2.76 4.80
C GLU A 250 -18.89 -2.90 5.27
N SER A 251 -17.92 -2.41 4.48
CA SER A 251 -16.49 -2.50 4.85
C SER A 251 -16.08 -1.65 6.05
N ILE A 252 -17.00 -0.89 6.63
CA ILE A 252 -16.77 -0.24 7.94
C ILE A 252 -16.77 -1.24 9.09
N HIS A 253 -17.36 -2.42 8.92
CA HIS A 253 -17.44 -3.49 9.90
C HIS A 253 -16.34 -4.54 9.74
N GLU A 254 -15.34 -4.27 8.92
CA GLU A 254 -14.17 -5.12 8.73
C GLU A 254 -12.88 -4.30 8.75
N ALA A 255 -11.77 -4.92 9.08
CA ALA A 255 -10.44 -4.37 8.88
C ALA A 255 -9.89 -4.76 7.50
N GLY A 256 -9.31 -3.79 6.79
CA GLY A 256 -8.53 -4.03 5.59
C GLY A 256 -7.05 -4.24 5.90
N CYS A 257 -6.29 -4.61 4.89
CA CYS A 257 -4.83 -4.75 4.99
C CYS A 257 -4.11 -3.82 4.01
N ILE A 258 -2.78 -3.92 3.99
CA ILE A 258 -1.96 -3.14 3.06
C ILE A 258 -2.35 -3.38 1.58
N HIS A 259 -2.73 -4.60 1.21
CA HIS A 259 -3.05 -4.93 -0.18
C HIS A 259 -4.43 -4.41 -0.63
N THR A 260 -5.36 -4.23 0.31
CA THR A 260 -6.70 -3.68 0.03
C THR A 260 -6.76 -2.15 0.12
N SER A 261 -5.71 -1.51 0.64
CA SER A 261 -5.65 -0.06 0.86
C SER A 261 -4.55 0.65 0.05
N GLN A 262 -3.47 -0.03 -0.34
CA GLN A 262 -2.37 0.58 -1.10
C GLN A 262 -2.83 1.03 -2.49
N GLY A 263 -2.49 2.26 -2.87
CA GLY A 263 -2.98 2.91 -4.09
C GLY A 263 -4.36 3.56 -3.93
N LEU A 264 -4.97 3.49 -2.73
CA LEU A 264 -6.25 4.09 -2.40
C LEU A 264 -6.09 5.10 -1.26
N GLU A 265 -7.11 5.95 -1.08
CA GLU A 265 -7.14 7.01 -0.08
C GLU A 265 -8.51 7.10 0.58
N PHE A 266 -8.49 7.33 1.89
CA PHE A 266 -9.67 7.53 2.71
C PHE A 266 -9.64 8.93 3.34
N ASP A 267 -10.76 9.45 3.81
CA ASP A 267 -10.75 10.69 4.58
C ASP A 267 -10.09 10.45 5.94
N TYR A 268 -10.43 9.32 6.60
CA TYR A 268 -9.89 8.91 7.89
C TYR A 268 -9.54 7.43 7.91
N THR A 269 -8.52 7.06 8.69
CA THR A 269 -8.17 5.67 8.92
C THR A 269 -8.03 5.37 10.40
N GLY A 270 -8.49 4.17 10.81
CA GLY A 270 -8.05 3.54 12.04
C GLY A 270 -6.96 2.52 11.70
N VAL A 271 -5.87 2.49 12.45
CA VAL A 271 -4.76 1.55 12.19
C VAL A 271 -4.48 0.74 13.43
N ILE A 272 -4.58 -0.59 13.31
CA ILE A 272 -4.20 -1.53 14.37
C ILE A 272 -2.76 -1.98 14.10
N ILE A 273 -1.85 -1.61 15.00
CA ILE A 273 -0.46 -2.10 15.02
C ILE A 273 -0.43 -3.35 15.92
N GLY A 274 -0.03 -4.48 15.33
CA GLY A 274 0.03 -5.75 16.01
C GLY A 274 1.39 -6.03 16.65
N ASP A 275 1.55 -7.29 17.12
CA ASP A 275 2.72 -7.73 17.90
C ASP A 275 4.03 -7.75 17.10
N ASP A 276 3.98 -7.51 15.80
CA ASP A 276 5.17 -7.40 14.94
C ASP A 276 5.92 -6.08 15.08
N MET A 277 5.39 -5.13 15.89
CA MET A 277 6.07 -3.88 16.24
C MET A 277 5.85 -3.54 17.71
N ARG A 278 6.93 -3.24 18.45
CA ARG A 278 6.91 -2.86 19.87
C ARG A 278 7.95 -1.80 20.17
N PHE A 279 7.84 -1.18 21.35
CA PHE A 279 8.85 -0.26 21.84
C PHE A 279 9.61 -0.88 23.02
N GLU A 280 10.91 -1.07 22.88
CA GLU A 280 11.73 -1.75 23.86
C GLU A 280 13.13 -1.10 23.93
N ASN A 281 13.64 -0.87 25.15
CA ASN A 281 14.97 -0.29 25.38
C ASN A 281 15.20 1.05 24.64
N GLY A 282 14.15 1.89 24.54
CA GLY A 282 14.25 3.20 23.91
C GLY A 282 14.19 3.18 22.37
N LYS A 283 13.83 2.05 21.78
CA LYS A 283 13.78 1.88 20.32
C LYS A 283 12.50 1.21 19.84
N VAL A 284 12.10 1.52 18.62
CA VAL A 284 11.04 0.79 17.89
C VAL A 284 11.65 -0.49 17.32
N ILE A 285 11.18 -1.63 17.81
CA ILE A 285 11.65 -2.96 17.43
C ILE A 285 10.59 -3.66 16.61
N THR A 286 10.97 -4.25 15.48
CA THR A 286 10.11 -5.10 14.67
C THR A 286 10.46 -6.57 14.86
N ASP A 287 9.45 -7.44 14.72
CA ASP A 287 9.60 -8.88 14.87
C ASP A 287 8.77 -9.62 13.81
N TYR A 288 9.41 -10.04 12.74
CA TYR A 288 8.76 -10.76 11.65
C TYR A 288 8.22 -12.14 12.07
N THR A 289 8.66 -12.69 13.21
CA THR A 289 8.16 -13.98 13.71
C THR A 289 6.74 -13.88 14.29
N LYS A 290 6.30 -12.66 14.62
CA LYS A 290 4.96 -12.34 15.11
C LYS A 290 3.95 -12.14 13.96
N ARG A 291 4.42 -12.11 12.72
CA ARG A 291 3.54 -12.07 11.55
C ARG A 291 2.81 -13.39 11.37
N ALA A 292 1.59 -13.29 10.88
CA ALA A 292 0.72 -14.44 10.65
C ALA A 292 1.33 -15.46 9.66
N LYS A 293 1.06 -16.74 9.84
CA LYS A 293 1.51 -17.78 8.90
C LYS A 293 0.89 -17.62 7.50
N THR A 294 -0.24 -16.95 7.41
CA THR A 294 -0.93 -16.66 6.14
C THR A 294 -0.40 -15.42 5.43
N ASP A 295 0.52 -14.67 6.05
CA ASP A 295 1.17 -13.53 5.44
C ASP A 295 2.13 -13.96 4.32
N ASN A 296 1.84 -13.49 3.09
CA ASN A 296 2.69 -13.73 1.93
C ASN A 296 3.72 -12.61 1.69
N SER A 297 3.65 -11.50 2.43
CA SER A 297 4.58 -10.37 2.23
C SER A 297 6.02 -10.72 2.56
N LEU A 298 6.21 -11.60 3.55
CA LEU A 298 7.50 -12.12 3.98
C LEU A 298 7.72 -13.59 3.59
N LYS A 299 7.02 -14.08 2.58
CA LYS A 299 7.16 -15.46 2.11
C LYS A 299 8.60 -15.76 1.70
N GLY A 300 9.18 -16.83 2.27
CA GLY A 300 10.56 -17.23 2.02
C GLY A 300 11.59 -16.65 3.00
N ILE A 301 11.21 -15.71 3.86
CA ILE A 301 12.13 -15.04 4.80
C ILE A 301 12.88 -16.01 5.71
N LYS A 302 12.21 -17.08 6.19
CA LYS A 302 12.84 -18.11 7.03
C LYS A 302 13.95 -18.89 6.32
N THR A 303 13.83 -19.06 5.01
CA THR A 303 14.86 -19.72 4.19
C THR A 303 16.04 -18.79 3.96
N LEU A 304 15.78 -17.51 3.74
CA LEU A 304 16.83 -16.50 3.62
C LEU A 304 17.59 -16.29 4.95
N ALA A 305 16.89 -16.32 6.08
CA ALA A 305 17.47 -16.17 7.40
C ALA A 305 18.48 -17.27 7.79
N LYS A 306 18.35 -18.47 7.18
CA LYS A 306 19.35 -19.54 7.33
C LYS A 306 20.68 -19.21 6.66
N LYS A 307 20.71 -18.29 5.69
CA LYS A 307 21.90 -17.89 4.95
C LYS A 307 22.53 -16.63 5.54
N ASP A 308 21.71 -15.65 5.87
CA ASP A 308 22.14 -14.34 6.37
C ASP A 308 21.04 -13.77 7.26
N LYS A 309 21.15 -14.02 8.56
CA LYS A 309 20.12 -13.62 9.53
C LYS A 309 20.06 -12.10 9.70
N GLU A 310 21.20 -11.43 9.79
CA GLU A 310 21.26 -9.98 10.03
C GLU A 310 20.65 -9.19 8.88
N LYS A 311 21.01 -9.54 7.64
CA LYS A 311 20.42 -8.94 6.43
C LYS A 311 18.91 -9.17 6.35
N VAL A 312 18.44 -10.34 6.77
CA VAL A 312 17.00 -10.66 6.76
C VAL A 312 16.25 -9.85 7.82
N GLU A 313 16.82 -9.65 8.99
CA GLU A 313 16.24 -8.81 10.05
C GLU A 313 16.10 -7.36 9.55
N GLN A 314 17.12 -6.81 8.88
CA GLN A 314 17.08 -5.47 8.28
C GLN A 314 15.98 -5.35 7.20
N ILE A 315 15.86 -6.32 6.30
CA ILE A 315 14.83 -6.31 5.25
C ILE A 315 13.43 -6.44 5.88
N ALA A 316 13.27 -7.28 6.90
CA ALA A 316 12.01 -7.44 7.59
C ALA A 316 11.60 -6.16 8.33
N ASP A 317 12.55 -5.50 9.01
CA ASP A 317 12.34 -4.21 9.67
C ASP A 317 11.83 -3.17 8.68
N GLU A 318 12.51 -3.02 7.54
CA GLU A 318 12.08 -2.11 6.47
C GLU A 318 10.66 -2.40 6.00
N ILE A 319 10.33 -3.66 5.71
CA ILE A 319 9.00 -4.05 5.21
C ILE A 319 7.91 -3.81 6.24
N ILE A 320 8.15 -4.11 7.52
CA ILE A 320 7.18 -3.92 8.60
C ILE A 320 6.95 -2.42 8.83
N LYS A 321 8.01 -1.64 8.95
CA LYS A 321 7.92 -0.18 9.12
C LYS A 321 7.23 0.49 7.92
N ASN A 322 7.60 0.12 6.69
CA ASN A 322 6.95 0.61 5.47
C ASN A 322 5.47 0.23 5.41
N THR A 323 5.10 -0.96 5.92
CA THR A 323 3.70 -1.37 6.00
C THR A 323 2.91 -0.40 6.87
N TYR A 324 3.33 -0.18 8.13
CA TYR A 324 2.62 0.72 9.04
C TYR A 324 2.69 2.18 8.58
N ARG A 325 3.83 2.64 8.08
CA ARG A 325 3.93 3.95 7.43
C ARG A 325 2.89 4.12 6.33
N THR A 326 2.76 3.12 5.48
CA THR A 326 1.79 3.16 4.38
C THR A 326 0.36 3.16 4.90
N LEU A 327 0.00 2.32 5.87
CA LEU A 327 -1.32 2.30 6.47
C LEU A 327 -1.69 3.63 7.14
N MET A 328 -0.78 4.19 7.94
CA MET A 328 -0.98 5.45 8.67
C MET A 328 -1.04 6.67 7.74
N THR A 329 -0.61 6.55 6.49
CA THR A 329 -0.69 7.62 5.48
C THR A 329 -1.87 7.44 4.51
N ARG A 330 -2.80 6.51 4.74
CA ARG A 330 -4.00 6.33 3.89
C ARG A 330 -5.10 7.33 4.20
N GLY A 331 -5.16 7.88 5.42
CA GLY A 331 -6.09 8.93 5.79
C GLY A 331 -5.64 10.29 5.24
N MET A 332 -6.51 10.97 4.50
CA MET A 332 -6.23 12.31 3.97
C MET A 332 -6.31 13.38 5.08
N LYS A 333 -7.24 13.21 6.04
CA LYS A 333 -7.56 14.19 7.09
C LYS A 333 -7.14 13.73 8.47
N GLY A 334 -7.00 12.41 8.70
CA GLY A 334 -6.62 11.92 10.02
C GLY A 334 -6.41 10.42 10.08
N CYS A 335 -5.71 10.01 11.16
CA CYS A 335 -5.37 8.62 11.48
C CYS A 335 -5.52 8.38 12.97
N TYR A 336 -6.26 7.34 13.35
CA TYR A 336 -6.45 6.89 14.73
C TYR A 336 -5.71 5.57 14.89
N VAL A 337 -4.80 5.49 15.85
CA VAL A 337 -3.90 4.34 16.00
C VAL A 337 -4.17 3.62 17.29
N TYR A 338 -4.27 2.31 17.23
CA TYR A 338 -4.21 1.42 18.37
C TYR A 338 -2.99 0.50 18.25
N CYS A 339 -2.23 0.35 19.32
CA CYS A 339 -1.08 -0.55 19.39
C CYS A 339 -1.38 -1.68 20.39
N THR A 340 -1.11 -2.94 20.00
CA THR A 340 -1.17 -4.08 20.96
C THR A 340 -0.09 -3.98 22.03
N ASP A 341 1.06 -3.39 21.70
CA ASP A 341 2.13 -3.09 22.65
C ASP A 341 1.89 -1.77 23.40
N ALA A 342 1.70 -1.85 24.71
CA ALA A 342 1.42 -0.68 25.54
C ALA A 342 2.59 0.31 25.60
N ALA A 343 3.84 -0.17 25.53
CA ALA A 343 5.02 0.69 25.54
C ALA A 343 5.12 1.50 24.24
N LEU A 344 4.78 0.90 23.09
CA LEU A 344 4.69 1.59 21.79
C LEU A 344 3.59 2.66 21.81
N ALA A 345 2.42 2.32 22.37
CA ALA A 345 1.32 3.29 22.52
C ALA A 345 1.76 4.51 23.36
N GLN A 346 2.42 4.28 24.51
CA GLN A 346 2.94 5.34 25.37
C GLN A 346 4.03 6.17 24.67
N TYR A 347 4.90 5.53 23.91
CA TYR A 347 5.93 6.22 23.13
C TYR A 347 5.29 7.18 22.12
N PHE A 348 4.31 6.72 21.33
CA PHE A 348 3.61 7.58 20.38
C PHE A 348 2.81 8.69 21.04
N LYS A 349 2.10 8.41 22.17
CA LYS A 349 1.41 9.45 22.94
C LYS A 349 2.38 10.53 23.43
N LYS A 350 3.56 10.15 23.92
CA LYS A 350 4.59 11.10 24.33
C LYS A 350 5.04 11.99 23.18
N LEU A 351 5.26 11.43 21.98
CA LEU A 351 5.63 12.21 20.79
C LEU A 351 4.53 13.17 20.36
N LEU A 352 3.25 12.79 20.53
CA LEU A 352 2.09 13.61 20.23
C LEU A 352 1.73 14.61 21.35
N LYS A 353 2.45 14.60 22.50
CA LYS A 353 2.08 15.36 23.70
C LYS A 353 0.63 15.07 24.16
N GLN A 354 0.11 13.88 23.80
CA GLN A 354 -1.23 13.42 24.17
C GLN A 354 -1.22 12.95 25.64
N LYS A 355 -2.16 13.47 26.42
CA LYS A 355 -2.33 13.11 27.83
C LYS A 355 -3.01 11.76 28.00
#